data_9f7430e38972dbcf2358521c08ec0a35
#
_entry.id   9f7430e38972dbcf2358521c08ec0a35
#
_cell.length_a   1.000
_cell.length_b   1.000
_cell.length_c   1.000
_cell.angle_alpha   90.00
_cell.angle_beta   90.00
_cell.angle_gamma   90.00
#
_symmetry.space_group_name_H-M   'P 1'
#
loop_
_entity.id
_entity.type
_entity.pdbx_description
1 polymer ?
#
loop_
_entity_poly.entity_id
_entity_poly.type
_entity_poly.pdbx_seq_one_letter_code
_entity_poly.pdbx_strand_id
1 'polypeptide(L)'
;MVSGVSECSSIELPGLTARLDRLCHQHGGVNLPRDKPHAFVYFITIENHSDRTVTLLGRKWIVQHCDGTRMVLEGDRIVGETPVLAPGERFSYNSYHVTAIDGVANGCFHGMDDLGRKIHVQLAPFPMHIPRSME
;
A
#
# COMPACT_ATOMS: atom_id res chain seq x y z
N MET A 1 3.59 -16.70 -27.06
CA MET A 1 3.80 -16.48 -26.62
C MET A 1 3.63 -15.65 -25.64
N VAL A 2 3.84 -15.25 -25.18
CA VAL A 2 3.77 -14.51 -24.02
C VAL A 2 3.45 -13.09 -24.18
N SER A 3 2.83 -12.77 -25.26
CA SER A 3 2.43 -11.41 -25.51
C SER A 3 1.48 -10.89 -24.44
N GLY A 4 0.64 -11.75 -23.89
CA GLY A 4 -0.25 -11.33 -22.82
C GLY A 4 0.49 -10.84 -21.60
N VAL A 5 1.67 -11.39 -21.34
CA VAL A 5 2.48 -10.94 -20.21
C VAL A 5 2.94 -9.51 -20.44
N SER A 6 3.41 -9.17 -21.62
CA SER A 6 3.87 -7.82 -21.88
C SER A 6 2.73 -6.83 -21.88
N GLU A 7 1.52 -7.25 -22.28
CA GLU A 7 0.35 -6.38 -22.24
C GLU A 7 -0.04 -6.02 -20.80
N CYS A 8 0.16 -6.95 -19.88
CA CYS A 8 -0.19 -6.74 -18.50
C CYS A 8 0.96 -6.15 -17.69
N SER A 9 2.11 -6.00 -18.31
CA SER A 9 3.31 -5.55 -17.60
C SER A 9 3.19 -4.10 -17.20
N SER A 10 3.67 -3.83 -16.01
CA SER A 10 3.81 -2.50 -15.46
C SER A 10 5.27 -2.32 -15.10
N ILE A 11 5.79 -1.13 -15.25
CA ILE A 11 7.17 -0.85 -14.89
C ILE A 11 7.25 -0.10 -13.57
N GLU A 12 8.30 -0.39 -12.82
CA GLU A 12 8.62 0.39 -11.64
C GLU A 12 9.30 1.66 -12.12
N LEU A 13 8.63 2.80 -11.93
CA LEU A 13 9.10 4.06 -12.50
C LEU A 13 10.22 4.64 -11.64
N PRO A 14 11.43 4.83 -12.20
CA PRO A 14 12.51 5.47 -11.45
C PRO A 14 12.10 6.87 -11.00
N GLY A 15 12.35 7.17 -9.72
CA GLY A 15 12.00 8.46 -9.15
C GLY A 15 10.64 8.51 -8.49
N LEU A 16 9.78 7.54 -8.74
CA LEU A 16 8.51 7.41 -8.00
C LEU A 16 8.78 6.53 -6.79
N THR A 17 8.53 7.07 -5.59
CA THR A 17 8.84 6.38 -4.35
C THR A 17 7.66 6.38 -3.40
N ALA A 18 7.57 5.37 -2.56
CA ALA A 18 6.58 5.29 -1.50
C ALA A 18 7.31 4.93 -0.21
N ARG A 19 6.92 5.59 0.88
CA ARG A 19 7.54 5.33 2.17
C ARG A 19 6.49 5.29 3.27
N LEU A 20 6.77 4.48 4.29
CA LEU A 20 6.00 4.45 5.52
C LEU A 20 6.57 5.51 6.45
N ASP A 21 5.76 6.54 6.75
CA ASP A 21 6.19 7.62 7.63
C ASP A 21 5.98 7.25 9.10
N ARG A 22 4.93 6.50 9.38
CA ARG A 22 4.56 6.17 10.76
C ARG A 22 3.64 4.96 10.77
N LEU A 23 3.78 4.14 11.82
CA LEU A 23 2.92 2.99 12.06
C LEU A 23 2.47 3.04 13.52
N CYS A 24 1.15 2.98 13.76
CA CYS A 24 0.56 3.03 15.09
C CYS A 24 -0.31 1.82 15.32
N HIS A 25 -0.18 1.22 16.49
CA HIS A 25 -1.02 0.09 16.90
C HIS A 25 -2.16 0.60 17.79
N GLN A 26 -3.36 0.08 17.56
CA GLN A 26 -4.53 0.35 18.37
C GLN A 26 -5.22 -0.97 18.69
N HIS A 27 -5.59 -1.16 19.95
CA HIS A 27 -6.25 -2.39 20.41
C HIS A 27 -7.68 -2.08 20.82
N GLY A 28 -8.62 -2.86 20.28
CA GLY A 28 -10.03 -2.71 20.63
C GLY A 28 -10.68 -1.50 20.01
N GLY A 29 -11.91 -1.24 20.37
CA GLY A 29 -12.67 -0.12 19.89
C GLY A 29 -13.96 -0.57 19.24
N VAL A 30 -14.94 0.35 19.16
CA VAL A 30 -16.29 0.02 18.69
C VAL A 30 -16.33 -0.34 17.21
N ASN A 31 -15.34 0.11 16.44
CA ASN A 31 -15.32 -0.10 15.00
C ASN A 31 -14.43 -1.25 14.55
N LEU A 32 -13.82 -1.98 15.48
CA LEU A 32 -12.96 -3.09 15.12
C LEU A 32 -13.71 -4.42 15.25
N PRO A 33 -13.48 -5.37 14.32
CA PRO A 33 -14.09 -6.69 14.40
C PRO A 33 -13.65 -7.41 15.67
N ARG A 34 -14.54 -8.21 16.24
CA ARG A 34 -14.22 -8.97 17.45
C ARG A 34 -13.11 -9.99 17.23
N ASP A 35 -13.08 -10.58 16.04
CA ASP A 35 -12.08 -11.58 15.69
C ASP A 35 -10.76 -10.98 15.22
N LYS A 36 -10.73 -9.65 15.03
CA LYS A 36 -9.52 -8.93 14.63
C LYS A 36 -9.43 -7.62 15.42
N PRO A 37 -9.10 -7.73 16.72
CA PRO A 37 -9.17 -6.58 17.62
C PRO A 37 -8.01 -5.61 17.53
N HIS A 38 -7.03 -5.87 16.69
CA HIS A 38 -5.85 -5.00 16.55
C HIS A 38 -5.92 -4.27 15.22
N ALA A 39 -5.66 -2.97 15.26
CA ALA A 39 -5.54 -2.14 14.07
C ALA A 39 -4.13 -1.56 14.00
N PHE A 40 -3.55 -1.62 12.81
CA PHE A 40 -2.27 -0.99 12.54
C PHE A 40 -2.53 0.15 11.56
N VAL A 41 -2.47 1.38 12.07
CA VAL A 41 -2.69 2.58 11.28
C VAL A 41 -1.36 2.97 10.66
N TYR A 42 -1.34 3.04 9.35
CA TYR A 42 -0.11 3.37 8.61
C TYR A 42 -0.27 4.73 7.93
N PHE A 43 0.81 5.50 7.95
CA PHE A 43 0.90 6.80 7.31
C PHE A 43 1.93 6.68 6.20
N ILE A 44 1.51 6.97 4.98
CA ILE A 44 2.32 6.73 3.79
C ILE A 44 2.41 8.01 2.98
N THR A 45 3.60 8.24 2.40
CA THR A 45 3.81 9.32 1.44
C THR A 45 4.34 8.72 0.15
N ILE A 46 3.71 9.09 -0.96
CA ILE A 46 4.16 8.73 -2.29
C ILE A 46 4.66 10.00 -2.94
N GLU A 47 5.92 10.00 -3.40
CA GLU A 47 6.56 11.17 -3.99
C GLU A 47 6.98 10.89 -5.42
N ASN A 48 6.72 11.86 -6.29
CA ASN A 48 7.08 11.74 -7.69
C ASN A 48 8.29 12.62 -8.01
N HIS A 49 9.46 12.00 -8.03
CA HIS A 49 10.70 12.67 -8.46
C HIS A 49 11.12 12.18 -9.85
N SER A 50 10.16 11.65 -10.62
CA SER A 50 10.43 11.24 -12.00
C SER A 50 10.32 12.44 -12.93
N ASP A 51 10.56 12.19 -14.20
CA ASP A 51 10.50 13.21 -15.23
C ASP A 51 9.11 13.33 -15.87
N ARG A 52 8.09 12.66 -15.33
CA ARG A 52 6.77 12.64 -15.93
C ARG A 52 5.68 12.73 -14.87
N THR A 53 4.49 13.14 -15.30
CA THR A 53 3.31 13.16 -14.44
C THR A 53 2.71 11.77 -14.35
N VAL A 54 2.32 11.34 -13.15
CA VAL A 54 1.71 10.04 -12.93
C VAL A 54 0.33 10.21 -12.30
N THR A 55 -0.59 9.32 -12.65
CA THR A 55 -1.89 9.21 -12.00
C THR A 55 -1.94 7.87 -11.30
N LEU A 56 -2.13 7.89 -9.99
CA LEU A 56 -2.23 6.67 -9.20
C LEU A 56 -3.69 6.21 -9.21
N LEU A 57 -3.91 4.97 -9.62
CA LEU A 57 -5.26 4.47 -9.87
C LEU A 57 -5.70 3.40 -8.88
N GLY A 58 -4.78 2.78 -8.19
CA GLY A 58 -5.17 1.71 -7.26
C GLY A 58 -4.03 1.23 -6.39
N ARG A 59 -4.38 0.27 -5.54
CA ARG A 59 -3.44 -0.29 -4.57
C ARG A 59 -3.64 -1.78 -4.45
N LYS A 60 -2.57 -2.45 -4.00
CA LYS A 60 -2.61 -3.87 -3.68
C LYS A 60 -1.79 -4.10 -2.42
N TRP A 61 -2.39 -4.77 -1.45
CA TRP A 61 -1.73 -5.15 -0.21
C TRP A 61 -1.69 -6.66 -0.09
N ILE A 62 -0.56 -7.17 0.33
CA ILE A 62 -0.40 -8.57 0.68
C ILE A 62 0.08 -8.61 2.12
N VAL A 63 -0.70 -9.22 3.01
CA VAL A 63 -0.34 -9.37 4.41
C VAL A 63 -0.07 -10.85 4.66
N GLN A 64 1.15 -11.13 5.08
CA GLN A 64 1.61 -12.48 5.40
C GLN A 64 1.56 -12.62 6.91
N HIS A 65 0.69 -13.48 7.43
CA HIS A 65 0.53 -13.65 8.87
C HIS A 65 1.49 -14.69 9.42
N CYS A 66 1.78 -14.60 10.71
CA CYS A 66 2.75 -15.49 11.36
C CYS A 66 2.29 -16.95 11.43
N ASP A 67 1.00 -17.23 11.25
CA ASP A 67 0.47 -18.59 11.19
C ASP A 67 0.53 -19.17 9.78
N GLY A 68 1.12 -18.46 8.83
CA GLY A 68 1.22 -18.93 7.45
C GLY A 68 0.07 -18.50 6.56
N THR A 69 -0.98 -17.91 7.11
CA THR A 69 -2.09 -17.42 6.29
C THR A 69 -1.71 -16.13 5.60
N ARG A 70 -2.42 -15.83 4.53
CA ARG A 70 -2.11 -14.71 3.66
C ARG A 70 -3.40 -14.00 3.29
N MET A 71 -3.38 -12.67 3.36
CA MET A 71 -4.51 -11.85 2.97
C MET A 71 -4.10 -10.95 1.83
N VAL A 72 -4.95 -10.85 0.80
CA VAL A 72 -4.71 -9.97 -0.33
C VAL A 72 -5.86 -8.98 -0.40
N LEU A 73 -5.52 -7.69 -0.39
CA LEU A 73 -6.47 -6.60 -0.55
C LEU A 73 -6.08 -5.82 -1.80
N GLU A 74 -7.00 -5.73 -2.74
CA GLU A 74 -6.73 -5.08 -4.00
C GLU A 74 -7.94 -4.24 -4.38
N GLY A 75 -7.70 -3.03 -4.87
CA GLY A 75 -8.81 -2.18 -5.25
C GLY A 75 -8.37 -0.93 -5.98
N ASP A 76 -9.37 -0.29 -6.56
CA ASP A 76 -9.20 0.97 -7.25
C ASP A 76 -9.12 2.10 -6.24
N ARG A 77 -8.41 3.17 -6.63
CA ARG A 77 -8.26 4.39 -5.84
C ARG A 77 -7.39 4.16 -4.61
N ILE A 78 -6.98 5.24 -4.00
CA ILE A 78 -6.22 5.25 -2.75
C ILE A 78 -6.99 6.15 -1.80
N VAL A 79 -7.68 5.53 -0.84
CA VAL A 79 -8.56 6.23 0.11
C VAL A 79 -9.55 7.13 -0.64
N GLY A 80 -10.17 6.58 -1.68
CA GLY A 80 -11.19 7.29 -2.45
C GLY A 80 -10.68 8.26 -3.48
N GLU A 81 -9.36 8.36 -3.69
CA GLU A 81 -8.77 9.33 -4.61
C GLU A 81 -7.93 8.67 -5.67
N THR A 82 -7.77 9.36 -6.80
CA THR A 82 -6.84 8.98 -7.85
C THR A 82 -5.85 10.13 -8.02
N PRO A 83 -4.84 10.23 -7.15
CA PRO A 83 -3.95 11.39 -7.15
C PRO A 83 -3.18 11.52 -8.45
N VAL A 84 -3.08 12.76 -8.94
CA VAL A 84 -2.25 13.10 -10.09
C VAL A 84 -1.04 13.86 -9.56
N LEU A 85 0.14 13.31 -9.78
CA LEU A 85 1.38 13.86 -9.25
C LEU A 85 2.28 14.29 -10.39
N ALA A 86 2.47 15.60 -10.53
CA ALA A 86 3.49 16.14 -11.43
C ALA A 86 4.88 15.93 -10.79
N PRO A 87 5.96 16.07 -11.59
CA PRO A 87 7.30 15.99 -11.01
C PRO A 87 7.47 16.93 -9.82
N GLY A 88 7.93 16.41 -8.69
CA GLY A 88 8.11 17.15 -7.45
C GLY A 88 6.92 17.12 -6.51
N GLU A 89 5.79 16.59 -6.94
CA GLU A 89 4.59 16.53 -6.08
C GLU A 89 4.52 15.23 -5.31
N ARG A 90 3.76 15.27 -4.23
CA ARG A 90 3.58 14.12 -3.35
C ARG A 90 2.15 14.02 -2.86
N PHE A 91 1.78 12.81 -2.45
CA PHE A 91 0.48 12.49 -1.88
C PHE A 91 0.71 11.74 -0.58
N SER A 92 0.15 12.24 0.51
CA SER A 92 0.24 11.60 1.82
C SER A 92 -1.13 11.20 2.27
N TYR A 93 -1.23 10.01 2.87
CA TYR A 93 -2.50 9.53 3.38
C TYR A 93 -2.26 8.56 4.52
N ASN A 94 -3.33 8.20 5.22
CA ASN A 94 -3.28 7.14 6.22
C ASN A 94 -4.48 6.23 6.05
N SER A 95 -4.30 5.00 6.45
CA SER A 95 -5.35 3.99 6.48
C SER A 95 -4.93 2.93 7.50
N TYR A 96 -5.56 1.77 7.50
CA TYR A 96 -5.24 0.78 8.51
C TYR A 96 -5.52 -0.63 8.03
N HIS A 97 -4.85 -1.58 8.68
CA HIS A 97 -5.14 -3.01 8.57
C HIS A 97 -5.62 -3.51 9.92
N VAL A 98 -6.61 -4.39 9.92
CA VAL A 98 -7.05 -5.07 11.13
C VAL A 98 -6.54 -6.51 11.13
N THR A 99 -6.17 -7.01 12.31
CA THR A 99 -5.62 -8.35 12.40
C THR A 99 -5.82 -8.92 13.81
N ALA A 100 -5.76 -10.24 13.91
CA ALA A 100 -5.77 -10.95 15.19
C ALA A 100 -4.36 -11.35 15.62
N ILE A 101 -3.41 -11.41 14.69
CA ILE A 101 -2.07 -11.93 14.92
C ILE A 101 -1.03 -11.10 14.18
N ASP A 102 0.23 -11.30 14.52
CA ASP A 102 1.34 -10.63 13.86
C ASP A 102 1.39 -10.97 12.37
N GLY A 103 1.92 -10.04 11.59
CA GLY A 103 2.10 -10.23 10.17
C GLY A 103 3.08 -9.22 9.59
N VAL A 104 3.32 -9.35 8.28
CA VAL A 104 4.15 -8.42 7.51
C VAL A 104 3.31 -7.93 6.35
N ALA A 105 3.24 -6.62 6.18
CA ALA A 105 2.46 -6.00 5.12
C ALA A 105 3.36 -5.56 3.99
N ASN A 106 2.93 -5.88 2.76
CA ASN A 106 3.58 -5.44 1.53
C ASN A 106 2.57 -4.65 0.74
N GLY A 107 2.92 -3.41 0.38
CA GLY A 107 2.04 -2.53 -0.37
C GLY A 107 2.61 -2.17 -1.73
N CYS A 108 1.72 -2.01 -2.69
CA CYS A 108 2.08 -1.58 -4.03
C CYS A 108 1.00 -0.63 -4.54
N PHE A 109 1.42 0.43 -5.20
CA PHE A 109 0.50 1.39 -5.81
C PHE A 109 0.74 1.39 -7.31
N HIS A 110 -0.34 1.41 -8.08
CA HIS A 110 -0.22 1.33 -9.53
C HIS A 110 -1.03 2.43 -10.19
N GLY A 111 -0.64 2.76 -11.40
CA GLY A 111 -1.29 3.81 -12.15
C GLY A 111 -0.74 3.90 -13.56
N MET A 112 -0.78 5.11 -14.10
CA MET A 112 -0.31 5.39 -15.45
C MET A 112 0.52 6.66 -15.46
N ASP A 113 1.46 6.74 -16.39
CA ASP A 113 2.15 8.00 -16.67
C ASP A 113 1.32 8.82 -17.68
N ASP A 114 1.84 9.99 -18.05
CA ASP A 114 1.15 10.90 -18.94
C ASP A 114 1.11 10.43 -20.40
N LEU A 115 1.78 9.34 -20.71
CA LEU A 115 1.69 8.69 -22.03
C LEU A 115 0.82 7.45 -22.00
N GLY A 116 0.12 7.20 -20.89
CA GLY A 116 -0.76 6.05 -20.75
C GLY A 116 -0.05 4.75 -20.46
N ARG A 117 1.24 4.78 -20.13
CA ARG A 117 1.98 3.55 -19.81
C ARG A 117 1.74 3.16 -18.37
N LYS A 118 1.59 1.88 -18.13
CA LYS A 118 1.35 1.36 -16.78
C LYS A 118 2.61 1.45 -15.94
N ILE A 119 2.47 2.01 -14.74
CA ILE A 119 3.58 2.16 -13.80
C ILE A 119 3.13 1.68 -12.43
N HIS A 120 4.10 1.34 -11.59
CA HIS A 120 3.82 1.01 -10.20
C HIS A 120 4.98 1.45 -9.31
N VAL A 121 4.70 1.53 -8.02
CA VAL A 121 5.71 1.79 -7.00
C VAL A 121 5.44 0.85 -5.84
N GLN A 122 6.49 0.27 -5.27
CA GLN A 122 6.38 -0.64 -4.16
C GLN A 122 6.82 0.04 -2.88
N LEU A 123 6.09 -0.28 -1.81
CA LEU A 123 6.45 0.13 -0.46
C LEU A 123 7.28 -1.00 0.16
N ALA A 124 8.35 -0.66 0.86
CA ALA A 124 9.12 -1.65 1.58
C ALA A 124 8.22 -2.36 2.60
N PRO A 125 8.34 -3.68 2.74
CA PRO A 125 7.52 -4.42 3.71
C PRO A 125 7.71 -3.89 5.12
N PHE A 126 6.63 -3.88 5.90
CA PHE A 126 6.75 -3.47 7.30
C PHE A 126 6.06 -4.50 8.22
N PRO A 127 6.62 -4.73 9.41
CA PRO A 127 6.03 -5.67 10.35
C PRO A 127 4.84 -5.03 11.07
N MET A 128 3.81 -5.84 11.29
CA MET A 128 2.70 -5.50 12.17
C MET A 128 2.83 -6.41 13.38
N HIS A 129 3.51 -5.91 14.40
CA HIS A 129 3.83 -6.69 15.58
C HIS A 129 2.96 -6.24 16.75
N ILE A 130 2.13 -7.15 17.26
CA ILE A 130 1.25 -6.87 18.36
C ILE A 130 2.09 -6.78 19.64
N PRO A 131 1.98 -5.67 20.40
CA PRO A 131 2.75 -5.53 21.63
C PRO A 131 2.46 -6.66 22.62
N ARG A 132 3.51 -7.23 23.21
CA ARG A 132 3.38 -8.38 24.13
C ARG A 132 2.51 -8.07 25.34
N SER A 133 2.53 -6.82 25.78
CA SER A 133 1.71 -6.41 26.91
C SER A 133 0.22 -6.50 26.64
N MET A 134 -0.18 -6.69 25.37
CA MET A 134 -1.57 -6.79 24.98
C MET A 134 -2.04 -8.25 24.85
N GLU A 135 -1.19 -9.19 25.14
CA GLU A 135 -1.53 -10.62 25.05
C GLU A 135 -2.17 -11.17 26.32
#